data_1cc68ca4161df1dc9f84ce4d5f1de47e
#
_entry.id   1cc68ca4161df1dc9f84ce4d5f1de47e
#
_cell.length_a   1.000
_cell.length_b   1.000
_cell.length_c   1.000
_cell.angle_alpha   90.00
_cell.angle_beta   90.00
_cell.angle_gamma   90.00
#
_symmetry.space_group_name_H-M   'P 1'
#
loop_
_entity.id
_entity.type
_entity.pdbx_description
1 polymer ?
#
loop_
_entity_poly.entity_id
_entity_poly.type
_entity_poly.pdbx_seq_one_letter_code
_entity_poly.pdbx_strand_id
1 'polypeptide(L)'
;NHLISRGKKNIIYIDRISRRGNVSGPSDLRLSGYLDELHDHGLEAGDGTVIAGCHTEEELTETVANYLRSHEYVDGMMGRNDMVACIAMQAAIGIGKRVPEDIGVVGFDNSSISQFCSPKLTTLEMQREEISRTVIDMMVQMIGGKMPENATFETKLIVREST
;
A
#
# COMPACT_ATOMS: atom_id res chain seq x y z
N ASN A 1 -3.38 5.86 -9.14
CA ASN A 1 -3.34 5.80 -10.63
C ASN A 1 -3.49 4.37 -11.16
N HIS A 2 -2.61 3.41 -10.84
CA HIS A 2 -2.59 2.12 -11.53
C HIS A 2 -3.92 1.34 -11.40
N LEU A 3 -4.48 1.17 -10.20
CA LEU A 3 -5.77 0.51 -10.01
C LEU A 3 -6.90 1.19 -10.79
N ILE A 4 -6.93 2.52 -10.79
CA ILE A 4 -7.90 3.33 -11.54
C ILE A 4 -7.75 3.10 -13.05
N SER A 5 -6.52 3.07 -13.56
CA SER A 5 -6.24 2.76 -14.97
C SER A 5 -6.67 1.34 -15.38
N ARG A 6 -6.79 0.43 -14.41
CA ARG A 6 -7.33 -0.92 -14.58
C ARG A 6 -8.86 -0.98 -14.44
N GLY A 7 -9.52 0.18 -14.33
CA GLY A 7 -10.97 0.29 -14.23
C GLY A 7 -11.55 0.14 -12.84
N LYS A 8 -10.69 0.04 -11.79
CA LYS A 8 -11.15 -0.05 -10.40
C LYS A 8 -11.58 1.33 -9.90
N LYS A 9 -12.69 1.40 -9.19
CA LYS A 9 -13.30 2.67 -8.74
C LYS A 9 -13.56 2.73 -7.24
N ASN A 10 -13.75 1.58 -6.62
CA ASN A 10 -14.07 1.46 -5.20
C ASN A 10 -12.87 0.87 -4.47
N ILE A 11 -11.84 1.71 -4.32
CA ILE A 11 -10.54 1.30 -3.80
C ILE A 11 -10.50 1.62 -2.31
N ILE A 12 -10.02 0.69 -1.50
CA ILE A 12 -9.79 0.90 -0.06
C ILE A 12 -8.31 0.89 0.26
N TYR A 13 -7.92 1.68 1.26
CA TYR A 13 -6.57 1.68 1.83
C TYR A 13 -6.55 0.84 3.10
N ILE A 14 -5.54 -0.02 3.22
CA ILE A 14 -5.43 -0.96 4.34
C ILE A 14 -4.12 -0.73 5.07
N ASP A 15 -4.23 -0.50 6.37
CA ASP A 15 -3.11 -0.33 7.30
C ASP A 15 -3.27 -1.23 8.52
N ARG A 16 -2.22 -1.31 9.29
CA ARG A 16 -2.15 -2.05 10.55
C ARG A 16 -1.37 -1.24 11.58
N ILE A 17 -1.78 -1.30 12.83
CA ILE A 17 -0.97 -0.77 13.92
C ILE A 17 0.33 -1.58 13.98
N SER A 18 1.46 -0.89 13.89
CA SER A 18 2.76 -1.55 14.04
C SER A 18 2.91 -2.12 15.46
N ARG A 19 3.82 -3.10 15.64
CA ARG A 19 4.15 -3.62 16.98
C ARG A 19 4.58 -2.55 17.98
N ARG A 20 4.95 -1.35 17.51
CA ARG A 20 5.28 -0.17 18.33
C ARG A 20 4.10 0.78 18.54
N GLY A 21 2.89 0.41 18.14
CA GLY A 21 1.70 1.24 18.27
C GLY A 21 1.56 2.35 17.22
N ASN A 22 2.41 2.38 16.18
CA ASN A 22 2.32 3.40 15.15
C ASN A 22 1.25 3.02 14.10
N VAL A 23 0.38 3.95 13.82
CA VAL A 23 -0.60 3.93 12.73
C VAL A 23 -0.22 4.94 11.65
N SER A 24 -0.70 4.77 10.43
CA SER A 24 -0.64 5.83 9.44
C SER A 24 -1.48 7.01 9.94
N GLY A 25 -0.83 8.16 10.06
CA GLY A 25 -1.50 9.41 10.39
C GLY A 25 -1.65 10.28 9.15
N PRO A 26 -2.30 11.45 9.28
CA PRO A 26 -2.45 12.40 8.16
C PRO A 26 -1.13 12.82 7.52
N SER A 27 -0.01 12.67 8.23
CA SER A 27 1.35 12.94 7.73
C SER A 27 2.00 11.76 6.99
N ASP A 28 1.34 10.60 6.90
CA ASP A 28 1.84 9.49 6.09
C ASP A 28 1.58 9.77 4.61
N LEU A 29 2.65 10.01 3.87
CA LEU A 29 2.59 10.38 2.45
C LEU A 29 1.93 9.32 1.57
N ARG A 30 1.88 8.05 2.01
CA ARG A 30 1.18 6.99 1.27
C ARG A 30 -0.33 7.12 1.39
N LEU A 31 -0.81 7.40 2.59
CA LEU A 31 -2.24 7.63 2.83
C LEU A 31 -2.70 8.93 2.18
N SER A 32 -1.93 10.03 2.34
CA SER A 32 -2.30 11.29 1.69
C SER A 32 -2.30 11.14 0.16
N GLY A 33 -1.27 10.54 -0.43
CA GLY A 33 -1.22 10.30 -1.88
C GLY A 33 -2.35 9.39 -2.40
N TYR A 34 -2.84 8.44 -1.59
CA TYR A 34 -4.03 7.66 -1.92
C TYR A 34 -5.29 8.53 -1.94
N LEU A 35 -5.49 9.38 -0.93
CA LEU A 35 -6.65 10.26 -0.84
C LEU A 35 -6.65 11.34 -1.93
N ASP A 36 -5.48 11.94 -2.18
CA ASP A 36 -5.29 12.94 -3.24
C ASP A 36 -5.63 12.35 -4.62
N GLU A 37 -5.15 11.14 -4.89
CA GLU A 37 -5.38 10.46 -6.16
C GLU A 37 -6.86 10.11 -6.38
N LEU A 38 -7.59 9.67 -5.35
CA LEU A 38 -9.04 9.45 -5.44
C LEU A 38 -9.75 10.77 -5.76
N HIS A 39 -9.40 11.84 -5.06
CA HIS A 39 -9.98 13.16 -5.25
C HIS A 39 -9.77 13.67 -6.69
N ASP A 40 -8.54 13.57 -7.20
CA ASP A 40 -8.18 14.03 -8.55
C ASP A 40 -8.92 13.28 -9.67
N HIS A 41 -9.36 12.05 -9.38
CA HIS A 41 -10.18 11.25 -10.30
C HIS A 41 -11.69 11.32 -10.01
N GLY A 42 -12.12 12.21 -9.10
CA GLY A 42 -13.54 12.38 -8.76
C GLY A 42 -14.13 11.14 -8.05
N LEU A 43 -13.28 10.34 -7.41
CA LEU A 43 -13.68 9.22 -6.58
C LEU A 43 -13.74 9.67 -5.12
N GLU A 44 -14.84 9.34 -4.43
CA GLU A 44 -15.00 9.73 -3.03
C GLU A 44 -14.35 8.68 -2.10
N ALA A 45 -13.52 9.16 -1.18
CA ALA A 45 -13.13 8.40 -0.02
C ALA A 45 -14.27 8.48 1.02
N GLY A 46 -15.23 7.56 0.95
CA GLY A 46 -16.32 7.48 1.92
C GLY A 46 -15.87 6.99 3.31
N ASP A 47 -16.76 7.05 4.29
CA ASP A 47 -16.53 6.47 5.61
C ASP A 47 -16.19 4.98 5.47
N GLY A 48 -15.06 4.56 6.07
CA GLY A 48 -14.59 3.18 6.02
C GLY A 48 -13.66 2.83 4.85
N THR A 49 -13.34 3.78 3.97
CA THR A 49 -12.38 3.56 2.87
C THR A 49 -10.97 3.29 3.37
N VAL A 50 -10.69 3.59 4.64
CA VAL A 50 -9.41 3.30 5.31
C VAL A 50 -9.66 2.28 6.42
N ILE A 51 -9.14 1.07 6.24
CA ILE A 51 -9.11 0.05 7.29
C ILE A 51 -7.80 0.20 8.05
N ALA A 52 -7.89 0.59 9.32
CA ALA A 52 -6.76 0.75 10.22
C ALA A 52 -7.15 0.28 11.63
N GLY A 53 -6.16 0.18 12.52
CA GLY A 53 -6.44 -0.14 13.92
C GLY A 53 -6.21 -1.60 14.31
N CYS A 54 -5.95 -2.50 13.37
CA CYS A 54 -5.67 -3.91 13.65
C CYS A 54 -4.26 -4.10 14.20
N HIS A 55 -4.11 -4.86 15.28
CA HIS A 55 -2.83 -5.11 15.94
C HIS A 55 -2.17 -6.42 15.47
N THR A 56 -2.97 -7.43 15.11
CA THR A 56 -2.48 -8.74 14.66
C THR A 56 -2.84 -9.01 13.20
N GLU A 57 -2.23 -10.04 12.63
CA GLU A 57 -2.49 -10.47 11.24
C GLU A 57 -3.85 -11.14 11.15
N GLU A 58 -4.23 -11.89 12.18
CA GLU A 58 -5.54 -12.54 12.31
C GLU A 58 -6.64 -11.49 12.39
N GLU A 59 -6.49 -10.48 13.24
CA GLU A 59 -7.44 -9.37 13.36
C GLU A 59 -7.60 -8.62 12.05
N LEU A 60 -6.50 -8.35 11.34
CA LEU A 60 -6.52 -7.70 10.03
C LEU A 60 -7.25 -8.57 8.99
N THR A 61 -6.98 -9.87 8.97
CA THR A 61 -7.62 -10.83 8.06
C THR A 61 -9.13 -10.84 8.26
N GLU A 62 -9.58 -10.95 9.52
CA GLU A 62 -11.01 -10.96 9.86
C GLU A 62 -11.69 -9.63 9.54
N THR A 63 -11.04 -8.52 9.86
CA THR A 63 -11.57 -7.17 9.59
C THR A 63 -11.75 -6.94 8.11
N VAL A 64 -10.75 -7.25 7.28
CA VAL A 64 -10.83 -7.12 5.83
C VAL A 64 -11.90 -8.04 5.26
N ALA A 65 -11.94 -9.31 5.67
CA ALA A 65 -12.96 -10.26 5.21
C ALA A 65 -14.39 -9.79 5.53
N ASN A 66 -14.63 -9.31 6.75
CA ASN A 66 -15.92 -8.81 7.18
C ASN A 66 -16.32 -7.53 6.43
N TYR A 67 -15.36 -6.63 6.23
CA TYR A 67 -15.59 -5.42 5.47
C TYR A 67 -15.99 -5.74 4.01
N LEU A 68 -15.24 -6.62 3.34
CA LEU A 68 -15.54 -7.01 1.96
C LEU A 68 -16.87 -7.77 1.79
N ARG A 69 -17.32 -8.53 2.81
CA ARG A 69 -18.64 -9.15 2.80
C ARG A 69 -19.78 -8.15 2.88
N SER A 70 -19.61 -7.06 3.62
CA SER A 70 -20.62 -5.99 3.76
C SER A 70 -20.52 -4.91 2.68
N HIS A 71 -19.43 -4.88 1.90
CA HIS A 71 -19.15 -3.90 0.85
C HIS A 71 -18.72 -4.62 -0.44
N GLU A 72 -19.66 -5.38 -1.01
CA GLU A 72 -19.39 -6.21 -2.20
C GLU A 72 -18.92 -5.42 -3.43
N TYR A 73 -19.21 -4.11 -3.46
CA TYR A 73 -18.81 -3.19 -4.52
C TYR A 73 -17.32 -2.84 -4.52
N VAL A 74 -16.57 -3.15 -3.46
CA VAL A 74 -15.12 -2.91 -3.39
C VAL A 74 -14.42 -3.74 -4.44
N ASP A 75 -13.66 -3.07 -5.30
CA ASP A 75 -12.97 -3.65 -6.46
C ASP A 75 -11.45 -3.42 -6.47
N GLY A 76 -10.93 -2.65 -5.50
CA GLY A 76 -9.51 -2.40 -5.35
C GLY A 76 -9.04 -2.29 -3.90
N MET A 77 -7.81 -2.71 -3.64
CA MET A 77 -7.16 -2.59 -2.34
C MET A 77 -5.73 -2.07 -2.50
N MET A 78 -5.35 -1.09 -1.68
CA MET A 78 -3.97 -0.64 -1.54
C MET A 78 -3.51 -0.92 -0.10
N GLY A 79 -2.56 -1.81 0.06
CA GLY A 79 -1.92 -2.04 1.35
C GLY A 79 -0.79 -1.04 1.60
N ARG A 80 -0.66 -0.55 2.85
CA ARG A 80 0.44 0.32 3.27
C ARG A 80 1.83 -0.23 2.90
N ASN A 81 1.97 -1.55 2.94
CA ASN A 81 3.14 -2.30 2.48
C ASN A 81 2.72 -3.67 1.95
N ASP A 82 3.68 -4.42 1.41
CA ASP A 82 3.43 -5.73 0.80
C ASP A 82 2.85 -6.76 1.77
N MET A 83 3.30 -6.77 3.04
CA MET A 83 2.78 -7.71 4.03
C MET A 83 1.28 -7.46 4.28
N VAL A 84 0.90 -6.20 4.51
CA VAL A 84 -0.50 -5.81 4.71
C VAL A 84 -1.34 -6.11 3.46
N ALA A 85 -0.81 -5.80 2.27
CA ALA A 85 -1.48 -6.09 1.01
C ALA A 85 -1.68 -7.60 0.79
N CYS A 86 -0.67 -8.43 1.09
CA CYS A 86 -0.78 -9.89 0.98
C CYS A 86 -1.81 -10.47 1.95
N ILE A 87 -1.85 -10.00 3.21
CA ILE A 87 -2.86 -10.44 4.19
C ILE A 87 -4.26 -10.09 3.68
N ALA A 88 -4.46 -8.85 3.22
CA ALA A 88 -5.73 -8.39 2.67
C ALA A 88 -6.15 -9.20 1.42
N MET A 89 -5.20 -9.49 0.54
CA MET A 89 -5.41 -10.32 -0.64
C MET A 89 -5.85 -11.73 -0.28
N GLN A 90 -5.20 -12.35 0.71
CA GLN A 90 -5.59 -13.69 1.18
C GLN A 90 -6.95 -13.68 1.87
N ALA A 91 -7.28 -12.61 2.62
CA ALA A 91 -8.62 -12.44 3.19
C ALA A 91 -9.72 -12.36 2.10
N ALA A 92 -9.47 -11.61 1.01
CA ALA A 92 -10.37 -11.54 -0.13
C ALA A 92 -10.55 -12.90 -0.83
N ILE A 93 -9.45 -13.61 -1.08
CA ILE A 93 -9.49 -14.96 -1.68
C ILE A 93 -10.24 -15.94 -0.76
N GLY A 94 -10.00 -15.86 0.55
CA GLY A 94 -10.66 -16.71 1.55
C GLY A 94 -12.19 -16.56 1.61
N ILE A 95 -12.74 -15.44 1.15
CA ILE A 95 -14.19 -15.22 1.01
C ILE A 95 -14.70 -15.43 -0.43
N GLY A 96 -13.87 -15.96 -1.32
CA GLY A 96 -14.26 -16.34 -2.69
C GLY A 96 -14.09 -15.25 -3.74
N LYS A 97 -13.47 -14.10 -3.42
CA LYS A 97 -13.13 -13.07 -4.43
C LYS A 97 -11.96 -13.54 -5.29
N ARG A 98 -12.02 -13.32 -6.60
CA ARG A 98 -10.93 -13.59 -7.54
C ARG A 98 -10.02 -12.36 -7.64
N VAL A 99 -8.72 -12.59 -7.60
CA VAL A 99 -7.70 -11.55 -7.78
C VAL A 99 -6.94 -11.87 -9.08
N PRO A 100 -6.90 -10.97 -10.05
CA PRO A 100 -7.32 -9.56 -10.04
C PRO A 100 -8.75 -9.29 -10.52
N GLU A 101 -9.51 -10.29 -10.98
CA GLU A 101 -10.75 -10.10 -11.72
C GLU A 101 -11.79 -9.32 -10.91
N ASP A 102 -12.11 -9.79 -9.70
CA ASP A 102 -13.11 -9.15 -8.85
C ASP A 102 -12.48 -7.99 -8.06
N ILE A 103 -11.25 -8.15 -7.57
CA ILE A 103 -10.56 -7.15 -6.76
C ILE A 103 -9.07 -7.07 -7.09
N GLY A 104 -8.60 -5.87 -7.49
CA GLY A 104 -7.17 -5.61 -7.74
C GLY A 104 -6.44 -5.24 -6.44
N VAL A 105 -5.20 -5.70 -6.27
CA VAL A 105 -4.43 -5.45 -5.04
C VAL A 105 -3.04 -4.90 -5.35
N VAL A 106 -2.67 -3.82 -4.66
CA VAL A 106 -1.34 -3.18 -4.77
C VAL A 106 -0.69 -3.08 -3.39
N GLY A 107 0.59 -3.41 -3.32
CA GLY A 107 1.45 -3.23 -2.15
C GLY A 107 2.46 -2.10 -2.30
N PHE A 108 3.40 -2.06 -1.35
CA PHE A 108 4.51 -1.12 -1.31
C PHE A 108 5.74 -1.81 -0.70
N ASP A 109 6.94 -1.53 -1.17
CA ASP A 109 8.28 -1.95 -0.74
C ASP A 109 8.99 -2.95 -1.67
N ASN A 110 8.29 -3.65 -2.57
CA ASN A 110 8.83 -4.77 -3.38
C ASN A 110 9.64 -5.76 -2.53
N SER A 111 9.08 -6.13 -1.39
CA SER A 111 9.66 -7.12 -0.49
C SER A 111 9.49 -8.55 -1.03
N SER A 112 10.24 -9.51 -0.49
CA SER A 112 10.22 -10.90 -0.97
C SER A 112 8.81 -11.51 -0.99
N ILE A 113 7.95 -11.18 -0.02
CA ILE A 113 6.58 -11.71 0.02
C ILE A 113 5.78 -11.37 -1.24
N SER A 114 6.02 -10.22 -1.86
CA SER A 114 5.31 -9.82 -3.09
C SER A 114 5.55 -10.76 -4.27
N GLN A 115 6.64 -11.53 -4.24
CA GLN A 115 7.01 -12.49 -5.27
C GLN A 115 6.57 -13.92 -4.94
N PHE A 116 6.37 -14.23 -3.65
CA PHE A 116 6.04 -15.58 -3.17
C PHE A 116 4.56 -15.77 -2.85
N CYS A 117 3.77 -14.70 -2.71
CA CYS A 117 2.32 -14.83 -2.59
C CYS A 117 1.68 -15.29 -3.92
N SER A 118 0.48 -15.82 -3.84
CA SER A 118 -0.28 -16.27 -5.01
C SER A 118 -1.70 -15.66 -4.96
N PRO A 119 -2.08 -14.89 -5.98
CA PRO A 119 -1.27 -14.39 -7.11
C PRO A 119 -0.11 -13.49 -6.65
N LYS A 120 0.94 -13.33 -7.48
CA LYS A 120 2.08 -12.45 -7.18
C LYS A 120 1.63 -11.00 -7.12
N LEU A 121 2.09 -10.28 -6.10
CA LEU A 121 1.61 -8.94 -5.79
C LEU A 121 2.27 -7.85 -6.64
N THR A 122 1.47 -7.04 -7.30
CA THR A 122 1.86 -5.75 -7.87
C THR A 122 2.24 -4.81 -6.73
N THR A 123 3.38 -4.13 -6.84
CA THR A 123 3.92 -3.33 -5.73
C THR A 123 4.74 -2.15 -6.23
N LEU A 124 4.93 -1.17 -5.37
CA LEU A 124 5.83 -0.05 -5.61
C LEU A 124 7.21 -0.34 -5.01
N GLU A 125 8.24 -0.12 -5.80
CA GLU A 125 9.64 -0.28 -5.41
C GLU A 125 10.29 1.08 -5.16
N MET A 126 10.92 1.23 -3.99
CA MET A 126 11.81 2.35 -3.72
C MET A 126 13.21 2.08 -4.29
N GLN A 127 13.87 3.10 -4.83
CA GLN A 127 15.21 3.03 -5.37
C GLN A 127 16.27 2.95 -4.23
N ARG A 128 16.29 1.81 -3.52
CA ARG A 128 17.06 1.64 -2.26
C ARG A 128 18.55 1.91 -2.43
N GLU A 129 19.14 1.52 -3.56
CA GLU A 129 20.56 1.76 -3.81
C GLU A 129 20.86 3.25 -3.95
N GLU A 130 20.05 3.97 -4.71
CA GLU A 130 20.21 5.41 -4.90
C GLU A 130 19.96 6.17 -3.60
N ILE A 131 18.90 5.81 -2.86
CA ILE A 131 18.62 6.36 -1.53
C ILE A 131 19.82 6.15 -0.60
N SER A 132 20.36 4.92 -0.56
CA SER A 132 21.48 4.61 0.33
C SER A 132 22.74 5.40 -0.02
N ARG A 133 23.08 5.54 -1.31
CA ARG A 133 24.22 6.38 -1.75
C ARG A 133 24.02 7.83 -1.36
N THR A 134 22.86 8.39 -1.67
CA THR A 134 22.53 9.79 -1.34
C THR A 134 22.61 10.05 0.16
N VAL A 135 22.06 9.14 0.99
CA VAL A 135 22.15 9.27 2.45
C VAL A 135 23.61 9.28 2.93
N ILE A 136 24.45 8.39 2.40
CA ILE A 136 25.88 8.37 2.75
C ILE A 136 26.56 9.70 2.35
N ASP A 137 26.30 10.19 1.13
CA ASP A 137 26.87 11.45 0.65
C ASP A 137 26.41 12.65 1.51
N MET A 138 25.12 12.67 1.89
CA MET A 138 24.60 13.70 2.79
C MET A 138 25.27 13.63 4.17
N MET A 139 25.47 12.43 4.72
CA MET A 139 26.18 12.26 5.99
C MET A 139 27.63 12.75 5.92
N VAL A 140 28.35 12.45 4.84
CA VAL A 140 29.72 12.94 4.64
C VAL A 140 29.76 14.47 4.56
N GLN A 141 28.80 15.09 3.86
CA GLN A 141 28.67 16.56 3.82
C GLN A 141 28.43 17.15 5.21
N MET A 142 27.53 16.54 6.00
CA MET A 142 27.25 16.99 7.38
C MET A 142 28.47 16.88 8.28
N ILE A 143 29.26 15.80 8.19
CA ILE A 143 30.51 15.65 8.93
C ILE A 143 31.51 16.74 8.52
N GLY A 144 31.51 17.14 7.25
CA GLY A 144 32.33 18.25 6.73
C GLY A 144 31.78 19.65 7.05
N GLY A 145 30.73 19.77 7.87
CA GLY A 145 30.12 21.03 8.30
C GLY A 145 29.21 21.68 7.24
N LYS A 146 28.80 20.95 6.21
CA LYS A 146 27.83 21.42 5.20
C LYS A 146 26.44 20.93 5.54
N MET A 147 25.42 21.73 5.21
CA MET A 147 24.01 21.31 5.27
C MET A 147 23.62 20.77 3.88
N PRO A 148 23.30 19.48 3.76
CA PRO A 148 22.83 18.92 2.49
C PRO A 148 21.40 19.40 2.20
N GLU A 149 21.05 19.48 0.92
CA GLU A 149 19.69 19.75 0.48
C GLU A 149 18.82 18.49 0.63
N ASN A 150 17.49 18.69 0.71
CA ASN A 150 16.54 17.58 0.72
C ASN A 150 16.57 16.84 -0.61
N ALA A 151 16.57 15.51 -0.57
CA ALA A 151 16.49 14.66 -1.74
C ALA A 151 15.12 13.98 -1.82
N THR A 152 14.54 13.93 -3.01
CA THR A 152 13.30 13.23 -3.31
C THR A 152 13.57 12.13 -4.33
N PHE A 153 12.99 10.96 -4.12
CA PHE A 153 13.20 9.80 -4.98
C PHE A 153 11.84 9.32 -5.53
N GLU A 154 11.81 9.01 -6.80
CA GLU A 154 10.63 8.41 -7.43
C GLU A 154 10.52 6.93 -7.06
N THR A 155 9.29 6.44 -6.97
CA THR A 155 9.02 5.01 -6.82
C THR A 155 8.71 4.40 -8.19
N LYS A 156 9.08 3.13 -8.37
CA LYS A 156 8.79 2.37 -9.59
C LYS A 156 7.66 1.36 -9.33
N LEU A 157 6.65 1.36 -10.18
CA LEU A 157 5.61 0.33 -10.13
C LEU A 157 6.12 -0.97 -10.77
N ILE A 158 6.04 -2.07 -10.04
CA ILE A 158 6.32 -3.42 -10.49
C ILE A 158 4.99 -4.16 -10.65
N VAL A 159 4.50 -4.21 -11.86
CA VAL A 159 3.23 -4.88 -12.19
C VAL A 159 3.42 -6.40 -12.19
N ARG A 160 2.49 -7.10 -11.50
CA ARG A 160 2.44 -8.57 -11.43
C ARG A 160 0.99 -9.05 -11.61
N GLU A 161 0.66 -10.19 -11.00
CA GLU A 161 -0.59 -10.94 -11.25
C GLU A 161 -1.80 -10.37 -10.47
N SER A 162 -1.59 -9.54 -9.45
CA SER A 162 -2.67 -9.04 -8.57
C SER A 162 -3.41 -7.81 -9.11
N THR A 163 -3.07 -7.32 -10.35
CA THR A 163 -3.75 -6.18 -10.99
C THR A 163 -3.91 -6.34 -12.49
#